data_f1b82d4f278f2e340e65df696826a681
#
_entry.id   f1b82d4f278f2e340e65df696826a681
#
_cell.length_a   1.000
_cell.length_b   1.000
_cell.length_c   1.000
_cell.angle_alpha   90.00
_cell.angle_beta   90.00
_cell.angle_gamma   90.00
#
_symmetry.space_group_name_H-M   'P 1'
#
loop_
_entity.id
_entity.type
_entity.pdbx_description
1 polymer ?
#
loop_
_entity_poly.entity_id
_entity_poly.type
_entity_poly.pdbx_seq_one_letter_code
_entity_poly.pdbx_strand_id
1 'polypeptide(L)'
;MKKDILERLETEIKACKRYAENSIKKSREGNIGSAINLLDVAGTAKKCADQLHEELWKESQGNLNEEEFELFSESETLDRELKKAYKELNIARQR
;
A
#
# COMPACT_ATOMS: atom_id res chain seq x y z
N MET A 1 16.72 -6.86 11.65
CA MET A 1 16.84 -5.81 12.65
C MET A 1 15.74 -4.77 12.48
N LYS A 2 15.30 -4.21 13.56
CA LYS A 2 14.16 -3.28 13.60
C LYS A 2 14.30 -2.08 12.66
N LYS A 3 15.48 -1.49 12.59
CA LYS A 3 15.72 -0.34 11.71
C LYS A 3 15.49 -0.68 10.24
N ASP A 4 15.97 -1.84 9.81
CA ASP A 4 15.78 -2.29 8.43
C ASP A 4 14.30 -2.54 8.13
N ILE A 5 13.59 -3.11 9.09
CA ILE A 5 12.15 -3.36 8.96
C ILE A 5 11.41 -2.04 8.77
N LEU A 6 11.74 -1.03 9.57
CA LEU A 6 11.11 0.30 9.47
C LEU A 6 11.36 0.97 8.11
N GLU A 7 12.61 0.94 7.64
CA GLU A 7 12.96 1.53 6.35
C GLU A 7 12.24 0.84 5.19
N ARG A 8 12.21 -0.48 5.22
CA ARG A 8 11.54 -1.27 4.18
C ARG A 8 10.04 -1.07 4.23
N LEU A 9 9.46 -1.03 5.42
CA LEU A 9 8.02 -0.81 5.59
C LEU A 9 7.62 0.55 5.04
N GLU A 10 8.38 1.58 5.36
CA GLU A 10 8.13 2.94 4.85
C GLU A 10 8.17 2.96 3.32
N THR A 11 9.17 2.29 2.72
CA THR A 11 9.32 2.21 1.28
C THR A 11 8.11 1.53 0.63
N GLU A 12 7.65 0.40 1.20
CA GLU A 12 6.53 -0.34 0.65
C GLU A 12 5.20 0.41 0.82
N ILE A 13 5.02 1.12 1.92
CA ILE A 13 3.84 1.96 2.13
C ILE A 13 3.78 3.06 1.05
N LYS A 14 4.87 3.76 0.85
CA LYS A 14 4.96 4.83 -0.15
C LYS A 14 4.73 4.29 -1.56
N ALA A 15 5.31 3.14 -1.87
CA ALA A 15 5.14 2.49 -3.17
C ALA A 15 3.68 2.12 -3.40
N CYS A 16 3.05 1.47 -2.43
CA CYS A 16 1.65 1.07 -2.54
C CYS A 16 0.75 2.28 -2.81
N LYS A 17 0.90 3.34 -2.03
CA LYS A 17 0.10 4.56 -2.19
C LYS A 17 0.30 5.21 -3.55
N ARG A 18 1.56 5.32 -3.98
CA ARG A 18 1.88 5.94 -5.27
C ARG A 18 1.30 5.17 -6.45
N TYR A 19 1.45 3.85 -6.45
CA TYR A 19 0.93 3.01 -7.53
C TYR A 19 -0.59 2.97 -7.53
N ALA A 20 -1.22 2.97 -6.35
CA ALA A 20 -2.68 3.03 -6.25
C ALA A 20 -3.20 4.36 -6.80
N GLU A 21 -2.58 5.48 -6.45
CA GLU A 21 -2.94 6.79 -6.97
C GLU A 21 -2.78 6.88 -8.48
N ASN A 22 -1.68 6.34 -9.00
CA ASN A 22 -1.43 6.32 -10.44
C ASN A 22 -2.44 5.42 -11.16
N SER A 23 -2.84 4.32 -10.54
CA SER A 23 -3.90 3.45 -11.09
C SER A 23 -5.22 4.21 -11.20
N ILE A 24 -5.58 4.98 -10.18
CA ILE A 24 -6.79 5.80 -10.20
C ILE A 24 -6.73 6.79 -11.36
N LYS A 25 -5.60 7.45 -11.52
CA LYS A 25 -5.39 8.41 -12.61
C LYS A 25 -5.57 7.75 -13.97
N LYS A 26 -4.97 6.58 -14.18
CA LYS A 26 -5.09 5.84 -15.43
C LYS A 26 -6.52 5.37 -15.69
N SER A 27 -7.23 4.96 -14.65
CA SER A 27 -8.65 4.60 -14.74
C SER A 27 -9.47 5.77 -15.23
N ARG A 28 -9.24 6.95 -14.69
CA ARG A 28 -9.96 8.17 -15.06
C ARG A 28 -9.66 8.60 -16.49
N GLU A 29 -8.46 8.30 -16.99
CA GLU A 29 -8.07 8.56 -18.37
C GLU A 29 -8.62 7.52 -19.35
N GLY A 30 -9.26 6.46 -18.84
CA GLY A 30 -9.75 5.36 -19.68
C GLY A 30 -8.69 4.36 -20.06
N ASN A 31 -7.49 4.47 -19.52
CA ASN A 31 -6.37 3.55 -19.79
C ASN A 31 -6.44 2.35 -18.86
N ILE A 32 -7.34 1.41 -19.16
CA ILE A 32 -7.66 0.27 -18.30
C ILE A 32 -6.45 -0.67 -18.11
N GLY A 33 -5.74 -0.98 -19.18
CA GLY A 33 -4.56 -1.87 -19.11
C GLY A 33 -3.50 -1.37 -18.16
N SER A 34 -3.13 -0.09 -18.27
CA SER A 34 -2.16 0.52 -17.36
C SER A 34 -2.67 0.56 -15.93
N ALA A 35 -3.95 0.87 -15.75
CA ALA A 35 -4.57 0.91 -14.42
C ALA A 35 -4.49 -0.45 -13.73
N ILE A 36 -4.78 -1.54 -14.44
CA ILE A 36 -4.69 -2.90 -13.91
C ILE A 36 -3.25 -3.23 -13.49
N ASN A 37 -2.28 -2.92 -14.36
CA ASN A 37 -0.88 -3.20 -14.07
C ASN A 37 -0.38 -2.44 -12.83
N LEU A 38 -0.74 -1.18 -12.72
CA LEU A 38 -0.37 -0.36 -11.57
C LEU A 38 -1.01 -0.87 -10.28
N LEU A 39 -2.26 -1.32 -10.37
CA LEU A 39 -2.97 -1.86 -9.21
C LEU A 39 -2.35 -3.19 -8.75
N ASP A 40 -1.90 -4.03 -9.69
CA ASP A 40 -1.19 -5.27 -9.37
C ASP A 40 0.12 -4.96 -8.62
N VAL A 41 0.87 -3.97 -9.07
CA VAL A 41 2.11 -3.56 -8.40
C VAL A 41 1.81 -3.01 -7.01
N ALA A 42 0.76 -2.20 -6.87
CA ALA A 42 0.33 -1.68 -5.58
C ALA A 42 -0.04 -2.82 -4.62
N GLY A 43 -0.74 -3.84 -5.12
CA GLY A 43 -1.11 -5.02 -4.34
C GLY A 43 0.10 -5.80 -3.86
N THR A 44 1.13 -5.92 -4.69
CA THR A 44 2.38 -6.58 -4.32
C THR A 44 3.09 -5.80 -3.22
N ALA A 45 3.15 -4.48 -3.35
CA ALA A 45 3.74 -3.62 -2.31
C ALA A 45 2.98 -3.76 -0.99
N LYS A 46 1.65 -3.86 -1.05
CA LYS A 46 0.83 -4.07 0.16
C LYS A 46 1.17 -5.40 0.83
N LYS A 47 1.32 -6.47 0.07
CA LYS A 47 1.70 -7.78 0.64
C LYS A 47 3.04 -7.71 1.35
N CYS A 48 4.01 -7.02 0.76
CA CYS A 48 5.31 -6.81 1.40
C CYS A 48 5.18 -5.97 2.68
N ALA A 49 4.35 -4.93 2.62
CA ALA A 49 4.09 -4.08 3.79
C ALA A 49 3.42 -4.88 4.91
N ASP A 50 2.47 -5.75 4.58
CA ASP A 50 1.79 -6.58 5.57
C ASP A 50 2.76 -7.52 6.29
N GLN A 51 3.70 -8.11 5.55
CA GLN A 51 4.73 -8.98 6.15
C GLN A 51 5.64 -8.18 7.08
N LEU A 52 6.07 -7.00 6.63
CA LEU A 52 6.94 -6.14 7.43
C LEU A 52 6.21 -5.58 8.65
N HIS A 53 4.93 -5.28 8.53
CA HIS A 53 4.06 -4.87 9.62
C HIS A 53 4.05 -5.94 10.72
N GLU A 54 3.87 -7.20 10.32
CA GLU A 54 3.88 -8.33 11.25
C GLU A 54 5.25 -8.52 11.90
N GLU A 55 6.32 -8.41 11.10
CA GLU A 55 7.69 -8.51 11.60
C GLU A 55 8.00 -7.40 12.61
N LEU A 56 7.55 -6.19 12.34
CA LEU A 56 7.72 -5.05 13.25
C LEU A 56 7.05 -5.31 14.58
N TRP A 57 5.83 -5.82 14.55
CA TRP A 57 5.08 -6.16 15.76
C TRP A 57 5.82 -7.21 16.58
N LYS A 58 6.28 -8.27 15.93
CA LYS A 58 7.02 -9.36 16.60
C LYS A 58 8.36 -8.88 17.17
N GLU A 59 9.12 -8.13 16.36
CA GLU A 59 10.42 -7.59 16.78
C GLU A 59 10.29 -6.63 17.96
N SER A 60 9.21 -5.88 18.00
CA SER A 60 8.93 -4.91 19.07
C SER A 60 8.26 -5.54 20.28
N GLN A 61 7.80 -6.79 20.17
CA GLN A 61 7.04 -7.48 21.23
C GLN A 61 5.81 -6.67 21.66
N GLY A 62 5.18 -5.99 20.71
CA GLY A 62 4.02 -5.16 20.95
C GLY A 62 4.34 -3.77 21.51
N ASN A 63 5.61 -3.47 21.77
CA ASN A 63 6.04 -2.18 22.30
C ASN A 63 6.59 -1.30 21.18
N LEU A 64 5.72 -0.46 20.61
CA LEU A 64 6.10 0.47 19.55
C LEU A 64 6.26 1.85 20.14
N ASN A 65 7.34 2.57 19.75
CA ASN A 65 7.47 3.96 20.08
C ASN A 65 6.54 4.77 19.16
N GLU A 66 6.44 6.08 19.39
CA GLU A 66 5.53 6.95 18.66
C GLU A 66 5.75 6.90 17.15
N GLU A 67 7.00 7.01 16.71
CA GLU A 67 7.37 6.97 15.30
C GLU A 67 7.03 5.63 14.65
N GLU A 68 7.35 4.55 15.34
CA GLU A 68 7.04 3.19 14.88
C GLU A 68 5.53 2.96 14.81
N PHE A 69 4.81 3.46 15.79
CA PHE A 69 3.35 3.33 15.84
C PHE A 69 2.68 4.09 14.69
N GLU A 70 3.19 5.26 14.34
CA GLU A 70 2.67 6.02 13.20
C GLU A 70 2.81 5.23 11.91
N LEU A 71 3.99 4.63 11.69
CA LEU A 71 4.25 3.83 10.50
C LEU A 71 3.40 2.57 10.48
N PHE A 72 3.26 1.92 11.63
CA PHE A 72 2.42 0.74 11.80
C PHE A 72 0.96 1.05 11.46
N SER A 73 0.44 2.17 11.96
CA SER A 73 -0.92 2.62 11.69
C SER A 73 -1.11 3.00 10.22
N GLU A 74 -0.12 3.62 9.62
CA GLU A 74 -0.18 4.01 8.22
C GLU A 74 -0.27 2.77 7.31
N SER A 75 0.45 1.70 7.63
CA SER A 75 0.37 0.47 6.85
C SER A 75 -1.03 -0.15 6.88
N GLU A 76 -1.77 0.06 7.96
CA GLU A 76 -3.14 -0.43 8.08
C GLU A 76 -4.12 0.30 7.16
N THR A 77 -3.76 1.49 6.68
CA THR A 77 -4.61 2.26 5.77
C THR A 77 -4.49 1.84 4.31
N LEU A 78 -3.52 0.98 3.97
CA LEU A 78 -3.27 0.58 2.58
C LEU A 78 -4.44 -0.16 1.95
N ASP A 79 -5.18 -0.93 2.74
CA ASP A 79 -6.35 -1.64 2.26
C ASP A 79 -7.40 -0.66 1.70
N ARG A 80 -7.59 0.46 2.39
CA ARG A 80 -8.50 1.52 1.95
C ARG A 80 -8.04 2.16 0.64
N GLU A 81 -6.74 2.39 0.50
CA GLU A 81 -6.17 2.96 -0.72
C GLU A 81 -6.39 2.03 -1.91
N LEU A 82 -6.19 0.73 -1.71
CA LEU A 82 -6.43 -0.26 -2.76
C LEU A 82 -7.92 -0.36 -3.12
N LYS A 83 -8.80 -0.34 -2.15
CA LYS A 83 -10.24 -0.38 -2.39
C LYS A 83 -10.71 0.80 -3.23
N LYS A 84 -10.16 1.97 -2.96
CA LYS A 84 -10.41 3.18 -3.75
C LYS A 84 -10.01 2.97 -5.21
N ALA A 85 -8.82 2.43 -5.43
CA ALA A 85 -8.30 2.19 -6.78
C ALA A 85 -9.15 1.15 -7.53
N TYR A 86 -9.56 0.09 -6.86
CA TYR A 86 -10.44 -0.93 -7.45
C TYR A 86 -11.78 -0.32 -7.84
N LYS A 87 -12.34 0.53 -6.98
CA LYS A 87 -13.60 1.20 -7.26
C LYS A 87 -13.52 2.06 -8.52
N GLU A 88 -12.47 2.86 -8.63
CA GLU A 88 -12.26 3.71 -9.81
C GLU A 88 -12.07 2.87 -11.08
N LEU A 89 -11.35 1.77 -10.98
CA LEU A 89 -11.15 0.85 -12.09
C LEU A 89 -12.50 0.26 -12.55
N ASN A 90 -13.31 -0.19 -11.59
CA ASN A 90 -14.62 -0.77 -11.91
C ASN A 90 -15.54 0.26 -12.59
N ILE A 91 -15.54 1.50 -12.13
CA ILE A 91 -16.30 2.58 -12.74
C ILE A 91 -15.83 2.78 -14.19
N ALA A 92 -14.52 2.83 -14.40
CA ALA A 92 -13.95 3.04 -15.73
C ALA A 92 -14.31 1.90 -16.70
N ARG A 93 -14.32 0.66 -16.21
CA ARG A 93 -14.63 -0.52 -17.05
C ARG A 93 -16.10 -0.58 -17.46
N GLN A 94 -16.98 0.10 -16.72
CA GLN A 94 -18.41 0.13 -17.02
C GLN A 94 -18.79 1.23 -18.01
N ARG A 95 -17.86 2.08 -18.40
CA ARG A 95 -18.11 3.18 -19.35
C ARG A 95 -18.06 2.72 -20.82
#